data_76d82aa1978fd4e019a31a86b10ed12f
#
_entry.id   76d82aa1978fd4e019a31a86b10ed12f
#
_cell.length_a   1.000
_cell.length_b   1.000
_cell.length_c   1.000
_cell.angle_alpha   90.00
_cell.angle_beta   90.00
_cell.angle_gamma   90.00
#
_symmetry.space_group_name_H-M   'P 1'
#
loop_
_entity.id
_entity.type
_entity.pdbx_description
1 polymer ?
#
loop_
_entity_poly.entity_id
_entity_poly.type
_entity_poly.pdbx_seq_one_letter_code
_entity_poly.pdbx_strand_id
1 'polypeptide(L)'
;MPELAFPETGEVKTITTDCECSTDFVERSEKDILIAELNNKPSATLADYEESEPGPVVSKRKEKVVDLERKYEKLEERLFSFKNIASNDSLVAFYTRFPNYQTVMALYDFLNPGEHGENINYWLSGKNVDSTPKSMKQERPMTLKPVDEFFLTLCRLRQGFAEVHLAHLFNISQPTVSRIFISWVNFMYLKLGHIDIWPSRELTNATMPEDFKAKYATIRVIIDCTEVRCEMPSSLLLNSELFSSYKHHTTLKALVGISPKAFFTFIGQLYTDGISDREILERSGFLNLPFSNGDSVMADKGFTIEDILLLGVSLNIPPFLGMSDQMSAEDVIATQEIASLRIHVERATNKVKKFRIFDGVIPFSLFGIVNQMWSVVQYTGPHNQCLNCIIFEFNDGII
;
A
#
# COMPACT_ATOMS: atom_id res chain seq x y z
N MET A 1 -7.47 15.53 -24.34
CA MET A 1 -7.60 15.37 -22.88
C MET A 1 -8.90 16.02 -22.43
N PRO A 2 -9.88 15.31 -21.92
CA PRO A 2 -10.88 15.93 -21.06
C PRO A 2 -10.46 15.68 -19.62
N GLU A 3 -10.12 16.77 -18.93
CA GLU A 3 -10.06 16.86 -17.47
C GLU A 3 -11.42 16.51 -16.92
N LEU A 4 -11.46 15.59 -15.95
CA LEU A 4 -12.63 15.34 -15.14
C LEU A 4 -12.83 16.56 -14.21
N ALA A 5 -13.60 17.54 -14.67
CA ALA A 5 -14.12 18.62 -13.84
C ALA A 5 -15.24 18.04 -12.96
N PHE A 6 -15.08 18.10 -11.66
CA PHE A 6 -16.13 17.81 -10.70
C PHE A 6 -17.16 18.96 -10.70
N PRO A 7 -18.48 18.71 -10.68
CA PRO A 7 -19.47 19.75 -10.55
C PRO A 7 -19.45 20.33 -9.15
N GLU A 8 -19.63 21.67 -9.10
CA GLU A 8 -19.68 22.48 -7.90
C GLU A 8 -20.85 22.09 -6.97
N THR A 9 -20.59 22.22 -5.71
CA THR A 9 -21.38 21.86 -4.54
C THR A 9 -22.78 22.48 -4.49
N GLY A 10 -23.80 21.62 -4.49
CA GLY A 10 -25.14 21.98 -3.98
C GLY A 10 -25.16 21.88 -2.45
N GLU A 11 -25.79 22.86 -1.83
CA GLU A 11 -25.97 23.03 -0.38
C GLU A 11 -26.54 21.78 0.30
N VAL A 12 -25.79 21.20 1.24
CA VAL A 12 -26.27 20.13 2.12
C VAL A 12 -26.83 20.78 3.40
N LYS A 13 -28.13 20.66 3.58
CA LYS A 13 -28.79 20.99 4.84
C LYS A 13 -28.30 20.07 5.95
N THR A 14 -27.72 20.67 6.98
CA THR A 14 -27.35 20.03 8.24
C THR A 14 -28.59 19.51 8.97
N ILE A 15 -28.66 18.21 9.17
CA ILE A 15 -29.54 17.58 10.16
C ILE A 15 -28.69 17.35 11.40
N THR A 16 -28.90 18.14 12.42
CA THR A 16 -28.39 17.94 13.78
C THR A 16 -29.23 16.86 14.46
N THR A 17 -28.65 15.73 14.71
CA THR A 17 -29.17 14.77 15.69
C THR A 17 -28.26 14.78 16.90
N ASP A 18 -28.76 15.38 17.96
CA ASP A 18 -28.18 15.28 19.29
C ASP A 18 -28.22 13.84 19.76
N CYS A 19 -27.06 13.26 19.99
CA CYS A 19 -26.90 11.99 20.69
C CYS A 19 -26.10 12.25 21.96
N GLU A 20 -26.82 12.34 23.08
CA GLU A 20 -26.25 12.39 24.42
C GLU A 20 -25.56 11.05 24.71
N CYS A 21 -24.24 11.04 24.80
CA CYS A 21 -23.46 10.01 25.47
C CYS A 21 -22.58 10.65 26.55
N SER A 22 -23.17 10.83 27.72
CA SER A 22 -22.50 11.30 28.91
C SER A 22 -22.17 10.13 29.83
N THR A 23 -21.00 9.49 29.67
CA THR A 23 -20.39 8.66 30.74
C THR A 23 -18.86 8.51 30.64
N ASP A 24 -18.19 8.97 29.59
CA ASP A 24 -16.75 8.75 29.41
C ASP A 24 -15.85 9.97 29.76
N PHE A 25 -16.40 11.00 30.39
CA PHE A 25 -15.69 12.28 30.57
C PHE A 25 -14.81 12.36 31.83
N VAL A 26 -14.98 11.47 32.80
CA VAL A 26 -14.29 11.57 34.10
C VAL A 26 -12.91 10.90 34.08
N GLU A 27 -12.73 9.82 33.35
CA GLU A 27 -11.41 9.13 33.27
C GLU A 27 -10.37 9.83 32.37
N ARG A 28 -10.79 10.66 31.43
CA ARG A 28 -9.88 11.45 30.59
C ARG A 28 -9.17 12.58 31.33
N SER A 29 -9.83 13.20 32.28
CA SER A 29 -9.30 14.37 32.98
C SER A 29 -8.08 14.03 33.87
N GLU A 30 -8.05 12.87 34.50
CA GLU A 30 -6.91 12.45 35.35
C GLU A 30 -5.68 12.05 34.50
N LYS A 31 -5.88 11.43 33.35
CA LYS A 31 -4.79 11.06 32.42
C LYS A 31 -4.15 12.29 31.77
N ASP A 32 -4.96 13.24 31.33
CA ASP A 32 -4.48 14.46 30.66
C ASP A 32 -3.76 15.39 31.65
N ILE A 33 -4.21 15.42 32.91
CA ILE A 33 -3.53 16.15 33.99
C ILE A 33 -2.18 15.49 34.33
N LEU A 34 -2.11 14.16 34.38
CA LEU A 34 -0.87 13.43 34.67
C LEU A 34 0.18 13.59 33.57
N ILE A 35 -0.26 13.58 32.29
CA ILE A 35 0.60 13.81 31.12
C ILE A 35 1.08 15.28 31.07
N ALA A 36 0.22 16.24 31.39
CA ALA A 36 0.58 17.65 31.44
C ALA A 36 1.57 17.94 32.59
N GLU A 37 1.42 17.28 33.76
CA GLU A 37 2.37 17.40 34.88
C GLU A 37 3.72 16.75 34.56
N LEU A 38 3.78 15.68 33.78
CA LEU A 38 5.02 15.04 33.33
C LEU A 38 5.77 15.88 32.29
N ASN A 39 5.06 16.55 31.39
CA ASN A 39 5.64 17.37 30.33
C ASN A 39 6.11 18.76 30.77
N ASN A 40 5.67 19.24 31.98
CA ASN A 40 6.02 20.55 32.50
C ASN A 40 7.20 20.54 33.51
N LYS A 41 7.95 19.44 33.62
CA LYS A 41 9.15 19.41 34.45
C LYS A 41 10.38 19.76 33.62
N PRO A 42 11.24 20.71 34.10
CA PRO A 42 12.55 20.91 33.51
C PRO A 42 13.34 19.59 33.63
N SER A 43 14.05 19.23 32.55
CA SER A 43 14.91 18.05 32.46
C SER A 43 16.13 18.20 33.39
N ALA A 44 15.91 17.99 34.70
CA ALA A 44 16.98 17.74 35.63
C ALA A 44 17.30 16.24 35.54
N THR A 45 18.46 15.90 35.04
CA THR A 45 18.97 14.54 35.04
C THR A 45 19.21 14.03 36.44
N LEU A 46 19.01 12.73 36.68
CA LEU A 46 19.28 12.07 37.98
C LEU A 46 20.68 12.37 38.55
N ALA A 47 21.61 12.80 37.70
CA ALA A 47 22.98 13.17 38.10
C ALA A 47 23.07 14.43 38.97
N ASP A 48 22.07 15.33 38.92
CA ASP A 48 22.11 16.61 39.66
C ASP A 48 21.68 16.49 41.12
N TYR A 49 21.34 15.28 41.61
CA TYR A 49 20.81 15.06 42.98
C TYR A 49 21.70 14.20 43.88
N GLU A 50 22.92 13.87 43.50
CA GLU A 50 23.77 12.93 44.25
C GLU A 50 24.57 13.54 45.42
N GLU A 51 24.52 14.85 45.67
CA GLU A 51 25.39 15.49 46.70
C GLU A 51 24.74 15.85 48.05
N SER A 52 23.50 15.51 48.31
CA SER A 52 22.89 15.70 49.64
C SER A 52 22.28 14.40 50.18
N GLU A 53 22.58 14.03 51.40
CA GLU A 53 21.94 12.89 52.08
C GLU A 53 20.42 12.96 51.92
N PRO A 54 19.78 11.92 51.35
CA PRO A 54 18.38 11.99 51.01
C PRO A 54 17.51 11.95 52.26
N GLY A 55 16.93 13.09 52.62
CA GLY A 55 15.92 13.13 53.66
C GLY A 55 14.73 12.20 53.35
N PRO A 56 13.96 11.75 54.33
CA PRO A 56 12.89 10.74 54.17
C PRO A 56 11.83 11.11 53.13
N VAL A 57 11.70 12.36 52.75
CA VAL A 57 10.80 12.85 51.69
C VAL A 57 11.35 12.55 50.31
N VAL A 58 12.66 12.65 50.09
CA VAL A 58 13.34 12.37 48.81
C VAL A 58 13.32 10.87 48.53
N SER A 59 13.55 10.04 49.55
CA SER A 59 13.46 8.58 49.42
C SER A 59 12.06 8.13 48.98
N LYS A 60 11.00 8.61 49.62
CA LYS A 60 9.60 8.30 49.24
C LYS A 60 9.25 8.78 47.84
N ARG A 61 9.79 9.90 47.37
CA ARG A 61 9.61 10.38 46.02
C ARG A 61 10.31 9.47 45.01
N LYS A 62 11.55 9.04 45.26
CA LYS A 62 12.28 8.09 44.42
C LYS A 62 11.53 6.76 44.30
N GLU A 63 11.03 6.19 45.39
CA GLU A 63 10.22 4.96 45.40
C GLU A 63 8.94 5.12 44.56
N LYS A 64 8.26 6.26 44.66
CA LYS A 64 7.05 6.54 43.87
C LYS A 64 7.35 6.68 42.37
N VAL A 65 8.51 7.28 42.01
CA VAL A 65 8.94 7.37 40.59
C VAL A 65 9.20 5.97 40.05
N VAL A 66 9.93 5.12 40.74
CA VAL A 66 10.21 3.74 40.34
C VAL A 66 8.92 2.91 40.20
N ASP A 67 7.95 3.08 41.12
CA ASP A 67 6.66 2.38 41.01
C ASP A 67 5.84 2.88 39.80
N LEU A 68 5.86 4.19 39.52
CA LEU A 68 5.21 4.77 38.33
C LEU A 68 5.87 4.32 37.04
N GLU A 69 7.21 4.31 37.01
CA GLU A 69 7.96 3.80 35.84
C GLU A 69 7.60 2.33 35.53
N ARG A 70 7.60 1.48 36.57
CA ARG A 70 7.18 0.06 36.43
C ARG A 70 5.73 -0.09 35.97
N LYS A 71 4.82 0.77 36.44
CA LYS A 71 3.43 0.79 35.98
C LYS A 71 3.33 1.26 34.52
N TYR A 72 4.12 2.25 34.15
CA TYR A 72 4.18 2.77 32.79
C TYR A 72 4.71 1.69 31.83
N GLU A 73 5.82 1.02 32.16
CA GLU A 73 6.36 -0.10 31.37
C GLU A 73 5.32 -1.21 31.14
N LYS A 74 4.60 -1.61 32.19
CA LYS A 74 3.53 -2.61 32.09
C LYS A 74 2.35 -2.15 31.23
N LEU A 75 2.07 -0.87 31.17
CA LEU A 75 1.04 -0.30 30.31
C LEU A 75 1.54 -0.24 28.86
N GLU A 76 2.79 0.16 28.63
CA GLU A 76 3.40 0.16 27.30
C GLU A 76 3.41 -1.25 26.68
N GLU A 77 3.73 -2.30 27.45
CA GLU A 77 3.70 -3.69 27.00
C GLU A 77 2.31 -4.16 26.53
N ARG A 78 1.26 -3.52 27.01
CA ARG A 78 -0.13 -3.84 26.64
C ARG A 78 -0.66 -3.05 25.45
N LEU A 79 0.04 -1.98 25.05
CA LEU A 79 -0.37 -1.18 23.90
C LEU A 79 -0.18 -1.97 22.60
N PHE A 80 -1.14 -1.82 21.70
CA PHE A 80 -0.97 -2.30 20.34
C PHE A 80 0.01 -1.36 19.60
N SER A 81 1.26 -1.79 19.48
CA SER A 81 2.34 -1.04 18.86
C SER A 81 3.24 -1.96 18.05
N PHE A 82 3.98 -1.41 17.11
CA PHE A 82 4.90 -2.22 16.32
C PHE A 82 6.01 -2.84 17.18
N LYS A 83 6.52 -2.09 18.18
CA LYS A 83 7.53 -2.57 19.13
C LYS A 83 7.09 -3.86 19.84
N ASN A 84 5.83 -3.95 20.26
CA ASN A 84 5.33 -5.06 21.07
C ASN A 84 5.07 -6.33 20.28
N ILE A 85 4.93 -6.24 18.94
CA ILE A 85 4.82 -7.41 18.05
C ILE A 85 6.14 -7.79 17.38
N ALA A 86 7.16 -6.95 17.48
CA ALA A 86 8.44 -7.07 16.79
C ALA A 86 9.18 -8.40 17.03
N SER A 87 9.02 -8.97 18.22
CA SER A 87 9.65 -10.24 18.61
C SER A 87 8.93 -11.48 18.07
N ASN A 88 7.76 -11.33 17.44
CA ASN A 88 6.95 -12.43 16.94
C ASN A 88 6.73 -12.31 15.42
N ASP A 89 7.56 -13.01 14.65
CA ASP A 89 7.48 -12.99 13.18
C ASP A 89 6.12 -13.42 12.64
N SER A 90 5.42 -14.32 13.32
CA SER A 90 4.07 -14.72 12.90
C SER A 90 3.07 -13.58 13.02
N LEU A 91 3.17 -12.76 14.07
CA LEU A 91 2.33 -11.56 14.23
C LEU A 91 2.75 -10.46 13.24
N VAL A 92 4.05 -10.26 13.02
CA VAL A 92 4.54 -9.33 12.00
C VAL A 92 3.99 -9.73 10.64
N ALA A 93 4.12 -11.00 10.23
CA ALA A 93 3.59 -11.49 8.96
C ALA A 93 2.07 -11.39 8.87
N PHE A 94 1.37 -11.63 9.97
CA PHE A 94 -0.08 -11.49 10.03
C PHE A 94 -0.52 -10.05 9.76
N TYR A 95 0.04 -9.08 10.48
CA TYR A 95 -0.40 -7.69 10.39
C TYR A 95 0.14 -6.92 9.19
N THR A 96 1.34 -7.26 8.69
CA THR A 96 2.04 -6.47 7.67
C THR A 96 2.24 -7.20 6.35
N ARG A 97 2.19 -8.53 6.34
CA ARG A 97 2.58 -9.40 5.22
C ARG A 97 4.09 -9.61 5.08
N PHE A 98 4.92 -8.85 5.75
CA PHE A 98 6.36 -9.05 5.74
C PHE A 98 6.77 -10.24 6.61
N PRO A 99 7.84 -10.97 6.27
CA PRO A 99 8.21 -12.20 6.97
C PRO A 99 8.66 -11.97 8.42
N ASN A 100 9.27 -10.84 8.70
CA ASN A 100 9.85 -10.51 10.00
C ASN A 100 9.98 -9.01 10.21
N TYR A 101 10.35 -8.62 11.43
CA TYR A 101 10.56 -7.23 11.85
C TYR A 101 11.64 -6.53 11.02
N GLN A 102 12.77 -7.20 10.77
CA GLN A 102 13.92 -6.62 10.05
C GLN A 102 13.52 -6.15 8.65
N THR A 103 12.74 -6.97 7.92
CA THR A 103 12.27 -6.59 6.58
C THR A 103 11.33 -5.38 6.61
N VAL A 104 10.48 -5.25 7.63
CA VAL A 104 9.61 -4.08 7.79
C VAL A 104 10.44 -2.83 8.07
N MET A 105 11.44 -2.94 8.96
CA MET A 105 12.32 -1.81 9.30
C MET A 105 13.19 -1.41 8.13
N ALA A 106 13.71 -2.35 7.36
CA ALA A 106 14.48 -2.05 6.15
C ALA A 106 13.65 -1.24 5.13
N LEU A 107 12.36 -1.55 4.96
CA LEU A 107 11.47 -0.72 4.16
C LEU A 107 11.24 0.66 4.80
N TYR A 108 11.06 0.72 6.11
CA TYR A 108 10.88 1.98 6.83
C TYR A 108 12.09 2.91 6.65
N ASP A 109 13.29 2.36 6.80
CA ASP A 109 14.56 3.08 6.65
C ASP A 109 14.76 3.55 5.20
N PHE A 110 14.45 2.70 4.21
CA PHE A 110 14.45 3.09 2.80
C PHE A 110 13.48 4.25 2.51
N LEU A 111 12.29 4.22 3.08
CA LEU A 111 11.31 5.30 2.92
C LEU A 111 11.80 6.62 3.53
N ASN A 112 12.60 6.54 4.59
CA ASN A 112 13.17 7.69 5.29
C ASN A 112 12.12 8.76 5.65
N PRO A 113 11.14 8.47 6.52
CA PRO A 113 10.12 9.44 6.89
C PRO A 113 10.67 10.59 7.73
N GLY A 114 11.88 10.47 8.26
CA GLY A 114 12.48 11.34 9.27
C GLY A 114 12.14 10.90 10.69
N GLU A 115 12.86 11.42 11.68
CA GLU A 115 12.71 11.03 13.10
C GLU A 115 11.32 11.37 13.63
N HIS A 116 10.78 12.52 13.19
CA HIS A 116 9.47 13.02 13.59
C HIS A 116 8.46 13.09 12.42
N GLY A 117 8.69 12.35 11.33
CA GLY A 117 7.82 12.35 10.16
C GLY A 117 7.91 13.64 9.33
N GLU A 118 9.01 14.40 9.44
CA GLU A 118 9.23 15.68 8.76
C GLU A 118 9.26 15.55 7.24
N ASN A 119 9.55 14.37 6.72
CA ASN A 119 9.56 14.10 5.27
C ASN A 119 8.18 13.70 4.73
N ILE A 120 7.17 13.58 5.60
CA ILE A 120 5.81 13.22 5.22
C ILE A 120 4.96 14.47 5.09
N ASN A 121 4.33 14.66 3.93
CA ASN A 121 3.31 15.68 3.75
C ASN A 121 1.98 15.19 4.32
N TYR A 122 1.69 15.55 5.58
CA TYR A 122 0.42 15.17 6.20
C TYR A 122 -0.75 15.90 5.56
N TRP A 123 -1.73 15.12 5.12
CA TRP A 123 -2.96 15.66 4.54
C TRP A 123 -3.78 16.44 5.58
N LEU A 124 -4.05 17.70 5.29
CA LEU A 124 -4.86 18.58 6.12
C LEU A 124 -6.22 18.75 5.45
N SER A 125 -7.32 18.25 6.05
CA SER A 125 -8.64 18.45 5.49
C SER A 125 -9.01 19.94 5.46
N GLY A 126 -9.12 20.49 4.27
CA GLY A 126 -9.96 21.60 3.86
C GLY A 126 -10.00 22.86 4.72
N LYS A 127 -8.85 23.48 5.08
CA LYS A 127 -8.82 24.90 5.39
C LYS A 127 -7.69 25.54 4.56
N ASN A 128 -8.13 26.40 3.64
CA ASN A 128 -7.37 27.37 2.86
C ASN A 128 -5.85 27.27 3.01
N VAL A 129 -5.21 26.70 1.99
CA VAL A 129 -3.80 26.91 1.75
C VAL A 129 -3.64 28.36 1.28
N ASP A 130 -3.65 29.29 2.22
CA ASP A 130 -3.08 30.61 1.96
C ASP A 130 -1.60 30.40 1.69
N SER A 131 -1.23 30.70 0.48
CA SER A 131 0.07 30.51 -0.16
C SER A 131 1.15 31.46 0.38
N THR A 132 1.30 31.52 1.69
CA THR A 132 2.49 32.14 2.31
C THR A 132 3.40 31.05 2.86
N PRO A 133 4.70 31.06 2.49
CA PRO A 133 5.65 30.12 3.08
C PRO A 133 5.80 30.47 4.56
N LYS A 134 5.04 29.80 5.41
CA LYS A 134 5.22 29.89 6.87
C LYS A 134 6.51 29.18 7.23
N SER A 135 7.55 29.95 7.37
CA SER A 135 8.75 29.60 8.12
C SER A 135 8.41 29.48 9.60
N MET A 136 7.79 28.40 9.98
CA MET A 136 7.72 27.82 11.32
C MET A 136 6.82 26.60 11.16
N LYS A 137 7.44 25.44 11.01
CA LYS A 137 6.77 24.16 11.24
C LYS A 137 6.36 24.19 12.71
N GLN A 138 5.13 24.58 12.99
CA GLN A 138 4.55 24.44 14.31
C GLN A 138 4.65 22.97 14.65
N GLU A 139 5.47 22.62 15.62
CA GLU A 139 5.64 21.25 16.11
C GLU A 139 4.25 20.74 16.48
N ARG A 140 3.73 19.89 15.64
CA ARG A 140 2.44 19.26 15.85
C ARG A 140 2.66 18.21 16.92
N PRO A 141 1.90 18.21 18.04
CA PRO A 141 2.00 17.11 18.99
C PRO A 141 1.70 15.80 18.22
N MET A 142 2.74 15.00 18.04
CA MET A 142 2.61 13.71 17.36
C MET A 142 1.90 12.76 18.30
N THR A 143 0.72 12.33 17.89
CA THR A 143 -0.09 11.38 18.68
C THR A 143 0.52 9.98 18.66
N LEU A 144 1.18 9.61 17.54
CA LEU A 144 1.90 8.35 17.36
C LEU A 144 3.32 8.61 16.83
N LYS A 145 4.25 7.71 17.12
CA LYS A 145 5.56 7.70 16.49
C LYS A 145 5.43 7.35 15.01
N PRO A 146 6.28 7.88 14.11
CA PRO A 146 6.19 7.58 12.68
C PRO A 146 6.21 6.09 12.35
N VAL A 147 6.95 5.29 13.12
CA VAL A 147 7.00 3.83 12.96
C VAL A 147 5.65 3.17 13.28
N ASP A 148 4.91 3.67 14.26
CA ASP A 148 3.58 3.15 14.60
C ASP A 148 2.52 3.65 13.60
N GLU A 149 2.66 4.85 13.03
CA GLU A 149 1.84 5.34 11.92
C GLU A 149 2.04 4.48 10.66
N PHE A 150 3.29 4.13 10.37
CA PHE A 150 3.63 3.20 9.29
C PHE A 150 3.02 1.83 9.53
N PHE A 151 3.16 1.29 10.74
CA PHE A 151 2.57 0.03 11.14
C PHE A 151 1.03 0.05 11.03
N LEU A 152 0.38 1.11 11.49
CA LEU A 152 -1.07 1.32 11.30
C LEU A 152 -1.46 1.23 9.83
N THR A 153 -0.69 1.88 8.96
CA THR A 153 -0.93 1.88 7.51
C THR A 153 -0.80 0.48 6.92
N LEU A 154 0.24 -0.26 7.29
CA LEU A 154 0.42 -1.65 6.86
C LEU A 154 -0.70 -2.55 7.37
N CYS A 155 -1.12 -2.41 8.63
CA CYS A 155 -2.26 -3.13 9.21
C CYS A 155 -3.55 -2.89 8.41
N ARG A 156 -3.83 -1.62 8.05
CA ARG A 156 -5.03 -1.29 7.26
C ARG A 156 -4.98 -1.91 5.86
N LEU A 157 -3.87 -1.77 5.16
CA LEU A 157 -3.69 -2.37 3.83
C LEU A 157 -3.84 -3.90 3.90
N ARG A 158 -3.13 -4.54 4.83
CA ARG A 158 -3.08 -5.99 4.94
C ARG A 158 -4.36 -6.62 5.47
N GLN A 159 -4.92 -6.06 6.54
CA GLN A 159 -6.07 -6.65 7.24
C GLN A 159 -7.42 -6.02 6.86
N GLY A 160 -7.40 -4.88 6.14
CA GLY A 160 -8.63 -4.19 5.78
C GLY A 160 -9.41 -3.64 6.98
N PHE A 161 -8.74 -3.40 8.11
CA PHE A 161 -9.40 -2.92 9.33
C PHE A 161 -10.15 -1.60 9.09
N ALA A 162 -11.36 -1.51 9.62
CA ALA A 162 -12.10 -0.26 9.64
C ALA A 162 -11.35 0.82 10.44
N GLU A 163 -11.50 2.08 10.05
CA GLU A 163 -10.82 3.20 10.74
C GLU A 163 -11.18 3.28 12.22
N VAL A 164 -12.45 3.02 12.56
CA VAL A 164 -12.91 2.98 13.95
C VAL A 164 -12.18 1.91 14.74
N HIS A 165 -11.96 0.72 14.15
CA HIS A 165 -11.22 -0.35 14.79
C HIS A 165 -9.76 0.02 15.06
N LEU A 166 -9.09 0.63 14.05
CA LEU A 166 -7.73 1.13 14.22
C LEU A 166 -7.65 2.26 15.24
N ALA A 167 -8.64 3.14 15.28
CA ALA A 167 -8.73 4.21 16.28
C ALA A 167 -8.72 3.63 17.71
N HIS A 168 -9.47 2.55 17.94
CA HIS A 168 -9.45 1.84 19.23
C HIS A 168 -8.12 1.15 19.52
N LEU A 169 -7.56 0.44 18.54
CA LEU A 169 -6.28 -0.28 18.73
C LEU A 169 -5.12 0.66 19.09
N PHE A 170 -5.05 1.80 18.39
CA PHE A 170 -3.97 2.79 18.57
C PHE A 170 -4.31 3.92 19.53
N ASN A 171 -5.49 3.88 20.16
CA ASN A 171 -5.99 4.89 21.09
C ASN A 171 -5.92 6.33 20.54
N ILE A 172 -6.38 6.52 19.31
CA ILE A 172 -6.44 7.80 18.59
C ILE A 172 -7.83 8.02 18.01
N SER A 173 -8.14 9.23 17.55
CA SER A 173 -9.42 9.51 16.90
C SER A 173 -9.49 8.93 15.48
N GLN A 174 -10.68 8.52 15.03
CA GLN A 174 -10.90 8.05 13.66
C GLN A 174 -10.43 9.07 12.59
N PRO A 175 -10.69 10.37 12.68
CA PRO A 175 -10.16 11.34 11.72
C PRO A 175 -8.62 11.38 11.69
N THR A 176 -7.95 11.06 12.81
CA THR A 176 -6.49 10.95 12.87
C THR A 176 -6.02 9.70 12.10
N VAL A 177 -6.70 8.56 12.26
CA VAL A 177 -6.42 7.35 11.47
C VAL A 177 -6.51 7.63 9.97
N SER A 178 -7.61 8.27 9.54
CA SER A 178 -7.81 8.60 8.13
C SER A 178 -6.70 9.49 7.58
N ARG A 179 -6.30 10.54 8.32
CA ARG A 179 -5.20 11.42 7.93
C ARG A 179 -3.85 10.71 7.85
N ILE A 180 -3.52 9.90 8.85
CA ILE A 180 -2.29 9.09 8.85
C ILE A 180 -2.28 8.18 7.62
N PHE A 181 -3.35 7.42 7.42
CA PHE A 181 -3.44 6.46 6.34
C PHE A 181 -3.27 7.11 4.96
N ILE A 182 -4.02 8.19 4.68
CA ILE A 182 -3.93 8.91 3.40
C ILE A 182 -2.51 9.45 3.20
N SER A 183 -1.92 10.06 4.23
CA SER A 183 -0.58 10.67 4.14
C SER A 183 0.49 9.63 3.89
N TRP A 184 0.48 8.54 4.63
CA TRP A 184 1.45 7.46 4.48
C TRP A 184 1.32 6.70 3.15
N VAL A 185 0.09 6.44 2.69
CA VAL A 185 -0.12 5.79 1.38
C VAL A 185 0.43 6.67 0.25
N ASN A 186 0.17 7.98 0.28
CA ASN A 186 0.72 8.90 -0.72
C ASN A 186 2.25 9.00 -0.62
N PHE A 187 2.80 9.09 0.59
CA PHE A 187 4.24 9.11 0.81
C PHE A 187 4.93 7.85 0.27
N MET A 188 4.41 6.68 0.62
CA MET A 188 4.90 5.40 0.12
C MET A 188 4.79 5.30 -1.40
N TYR A 189 3.68 5.71 -1.98
CA TYR A 189 3.47 5.72 -3.43
C TYR A 189 4.53 6.55 -4.15
N LEU A 190 4.80 7.77 -3.68
CA LEU A 190 5.81 8.64 -4.26
C LEU A 190 7.22 8.06 -4.12
N LYS A 191 7.57 7.52 -2.95
CA LYS A 191 8.90 6.95 -2.72
C LYS A 191 9.14 5.66 -3.51
N LEU A 192 8.17 4.74 -3.48
CA LEU A 192 8.28 3.45 -4.17
C LEU A 192 8.15 3.58 -5.69
N GLY A 193 7.41 4.58 -6.18
CA GLY A 193 7.24 4.85 -7.60
C GLY A 193 8.53 5.28 -8.32
N HIS A 194 9.58 5.65 -7.59
CA HIS A 194 10.91 5.92 -8.17
C HIS A 194 11.75 4.66 -8.40
N ILE A 195 11.29 3.50 -7.89
CA ILE A 195 12.01 2.24 -8.07
C ILE A 195 11.73 1.73 -9.49
N ASP A 196 12.80 1.56 -10.27
CA ASP A 196 12.69 0.88 -11.57
C ASP A 196 12.50 -0.62 -11.34
N ILE A 197 11.30 -1.11 -11.66
CA ILE A 197 10.95 -2.53 -11.56
C ILE A 197 11.07 -3.28 -12.88
N TRP A 198 11.46 -2.58 -13.98
CA TRP A 198 11.65 -3.21 -15.28
C TRP A 198 13.06 -3.83 -15.36
N PRO A 199 13.18 -5.18 -15.31
CA PRO A 199 14.48 -5.83 -15.27
C PRO A 199 15.24 -5.65 -16.60
N SER A 200 16.56 -5.68 -16.61
CA SER A 200 17.33 -5.75 -17.85
C SER A 200 17.08 -7.06 -18.60
N ARG A 201 17.37 -7.09 -19.89
CA ARG A 201 17.21 -8.33 -20.68
C ARG A 201 18.11 -9.45 -20.14
N GLU A 202 19.34 -9.10 -19.74
CA GLU A 202 20.32 -10.02 -19.16
C GLU A 202 19.79 -10.63 -17.86
N LEU A 203 19.23 -9.80 -16.97
CA LEU A 203 18.65 -10.27 -15.71
C LEU A 203 17.44 -11.19 -15.97
N THR A 204 16.59 -10.83 -16.92
CA THR A 204 15.44 -11.67 -17.32
C THR A 204 15.92 -13.02 -17.80
N ASN A 205 16.94 -13.08 -18.68
CA ASN A 205 17.50 -14.33 -19.20
C ASN A 205 18.16 -15.17 -18.11
N ALA A 206 18.95 -14.53 -17.22
CA ALA A 206 19.64 -15.21 -16.13
C ALA A 206 18.68 -15.85 -15.12
N THR A 207 17.50 -15.23 -14.92
CA THR A 207 16.51 -15.68 -13.93
C THR A 207 15.35 -16.46 -14.55
N MET A 208 15.34 -16.65 -15.86
CA MET A 208 14.25 -17.30 -16.58
C MET A 208 14.12 -18.79 -16.20
N PRO A 209 12.92 -19.25 -15.81
CA PRO A 209 12.68 -20.67 -15.54
C PRO A 209 12.86 -21.54 -16.79
N GLU A 210 13.24 -22.80 -16.62
CA GLU A 210 13.50 -23.73 -17.72
C GLU A 210 12.26 -23.96 -18.61
N ASP A 211 11.05 -23.94 -18.03
CA ASP A 211 9.80 -24.09 -18.76
C ASP A 211 9.61 -22.99 -19.82
N PHE A 212 10.13 -21.79 -19.56
CA PHE A 212 10.11 -20.69 -20.54
C PHE A 212 11.27 -20.79 -21.53
N LYS A 213 12.45 -21.19 -21.11
CA LYS A 213 13.64 -21.25 -21.97
C LYS A 213 13.45 -22.19 -23.17
N ALA A 214 12.72 -23.27 -22.98
CA ALA A 214 12.57 -24.31 -23.99
C ALA A 214 11.84 -23.82 -25.26
N LYS A 215 10.79 -22.98 -25.10
CA LYS A 215 9.92 -22.57 -26.21
C LYS A 215 9.65 -21.07 -26.29
N TYR A 216 9.80 -20.36 -25.18
CA TYR A 216 9.41 -18.97 -25.04
C TYR A 216 10.55 -18.11 -24.48
N ALA A 217 11.78 -18.39 -24.89
CA ALA A 217 12.99 -17.71 -24.40
C ALA A 217 13.01 -16.19 -24.65
N THR A 218 12.19 -15.71 -25.60
CA THR A 218 12.07 -14.29 -25.93
C THR A 218 11.12 -13.51 -25.00
N ILE A 219 10.36 -14.20 -24.15
CA ILE A 219 9.39 -13.51 -23.28
C ILE A 219 10.10 -12.55 -22.34
N ARG A 220 9.62 -11.31 -22.37
CA ARG A 220 10.03 -10.23 -21.52
C ARG A 220 9.08 -10.05 -20.36
N VAL A 221 7.79 -10.11 -20.64
CA VAL A 221 6.72 -9.84 -19.69
C VAL A 221 5.48 -10.68 -20.04
N ILE A 222 4.79 -11.11 -19.00
CA ILE A 222 3.46 -11.73 -19.08
C ILE A 222 2.49 -10.70 -18.53
N ILE A 223 1.47 -10.33 -19.34
CA ILE A 223 0.48 -9.33 -18.95
C ILE A 223 -0.90 -9.95 -18.73
N ASP A 224 -1.64 -9.32 -17.85
CA ASP A 224 -3.04 -9.64 -17.58
C ASP A 224 -3.79 -8.42 -17.06
N CYS A 225 -5.09 -8.33 -17.37
CA CYS A 225 -5.97 -7.35 -16.74
C CYS A 225 -6.65 -7.97 -15.53
N THR A 226 -6.45 -7.34 -14.38
CA THR A 226 -7.06 -7.78 -13.13
C THR A 226 -8.04 -6.75 -12.61
N GLU A 227 -9.10 -7.23 -11.94
CA GLU A 227 -10.17 -6.38 -11.45
C GLU A 227 -10.23 -6.44 -9.91
N VAL A 228 -10.61 -5.31 -9.32
CA VAL A 228 -10.93 -5.16 -7.90
C VAL A 228 -12.35 -4.64 -7.76
N ARG A 229 -13.08 -5.17 -6.79
CA ARG A 229 -14.48 -4.78 -6.55
C ARG A 229 -14.55 -3.42 -5.90
N CYS A 230 -15.51 -2.61 -6.31
CA CYS A 230 -15.78 -1.32 -5.70
C CYS A 230 -17.27 -1.15 -5.42
N GLU A 231 -17.57 -0.20 -4.55
CA GLU A 231 -18.93 0.16 -4.16
C GLU A 231 -19.71 0.65 -5.39
N MET A 232 -21.00 0.34 -5.43
CA MET A 232 -21.88 0.77 -6.53
C MET A 232 -22.22 2.26 -6.38
N PRO A 233 -21.91 3.10 -7.39
CA PRO A 233 -22.27 4.50 -7.33
C PRO A 233 -23.76 4.70 -7.44
N SER A 234 -24.28 5.74 -6.77
CA SER A 234 -25.67 6.19 -6.93
C SER A 234 -25.93 6.86 -8.27
N SER A 235 -24.89 7.35 -8.95
CA SER A 235 -24.98 7.91 -10.31
C SER A 235 -25.10 6.79 -11.33
N LEU A 236 -26.17 6.82 -12.14
CA LEU A 236 -26.40 5.83 -13.21
C LEU A 236 -25.28 5.82 -14.25
N LEU A 237 -24.73 6.99 -14.58
CA LEU A 237 -23.61 7.11 -15.53
C LEU A 237 -22.35 6.42 -15.00
N LEU A 238 -21.92 6.75 -13.78
CA LEU A 238 -20.76 6.10 -13.15
C LEU A 238 -21.00 4.62 -12.95
N ASN A 239 -22.22 4.21 -12.62
CA ASN A 239 -22.55 2.81 -12.48
C ASN A 239 -22.40 2.05 -13.81
N SER A 240 -22.82 2.64 -14.94
CA SER A 240 -22.65 2.00 -16.25
C SER A 240 -21.17 1.86 -16.67
N GLU A 241 -20.31 2.79 -16.25
CA GLU A 241 -18.87 2.74 -16.54
C GLU A 241 -18.11 1.75 -15.65
N LEU A 242 -18.58 1.53 -14.42
CA LEU A 242 -17.94 0.65 -13.44
C LEU A 242 -18.50 -0.77 -13.46
N PHE A 243 -19.66 -0.99 -14.10
CA PHE A 243 -20.35 -2.28 -14.07
C PHE A 243 -19.77 -3.28 -15.06
N SER A 244 -19.20 -4.35 -14.53
CA SER A 244 -18.77 -5.49 -15.33
C SER A 244 -19.97 -6.36 -15.72
N SER A 245 -20.33 -6.34 -16.99
CA SER A 245 -21.40 -7.21 -17.53
C SER A 245 -21.04 -8.70 -17.45
N TYR A 246 -19.75 -9.02 -17.46
CA TYR A 246 -19.24 -10.39 -17.35
C TYR A 246 -19.33 -10.92 -15.90
N LYS A 247 -19.03 -10.07 -14.92
CA LYS A 247 -18.99 -10.45 -13.50
C LYS A 247 -20.21 -10.03 -12.69
N HIS A 248 -21.12 -9.25 -13.27
CA HIS A 248 -22.35 -8.76 -12.66
C HIS A 248 -22.16 -7.92 -11.38
N HIS A 249 -21.03 -7.20 -11.28
CA HIS A 249 -20.78 -6.24 -10.19
C HIS A 249 -19.84 -5.12 -10.64
N THR A 250 -19.77 -4.06 -9.83
CA THR A 250 -18.92 -2.90 -10.10
C THR A 250 -17.47 -3.20 -9.79
N THR A 251 -16.59 -2.91 -10.75
CA THR A 251 -15.15 -3.17 -10.67
C THR A 251 -14.31 -2.02 -11.20
N LEU A 252 -13.09 -1.96 -10.71
CA LEU A 252 -11.99 -1.22 -11.30
C LEU A 252 -11.01 -2.24 -11.89
N LYS A 253 -10.47 -1.96 -13.07
CA LYS A 253 -9.59 -2.84 -13.82
C LYS A 253 -8.20 -2.22 -14.01
N ALA A 254 -7.13 -3.00 -13.85
CA ALA A 254 -5.77 -2.56 -14.10
C ALA A 254 -4.98 -3.60 -14.88
N LEU A 255 -4.10 -3.10 -15.78
CA LEU A 255 -3.09 -3.92 -16.42
C LEU A 255 -1.93 -4.16 -15.46
N VAL A 256 -1.49 -5.39 -15.36
CA VAL A 256 -0.28 -5.78 -14.62
C VAL A 256 0.62 -6.60 -15.51
N GLY A 257 1.93 -6.45 -15.32
CA GLY A 257 2.94 -7.24 -16.00
C GLY A 257 3.88 -7.93 -15.01
N ILE A 258 4.22 -9.18 -15.27
CA ILE A 258 5.21 -9.91 -14.48
C ILE A 258 6.32 -10.46 -15.39
N SER A 259 7.51 -10.60 -14.82
CA SER A 259 8.59 -11.38 -15.45
C SER A 259 8.25 -12.87 -15.49
N PRO A 260 8.94 -13.69 -16.32
CA PRO A 260 8.80 -15.15 -16.30
C PRO A 260 9.00 -15.78 -14.91
N LYS A 261 9.77 -15.12 -14.03
CA LYS A 261 9.98 -15.54 -12.63
C LYS A 261 8.85 -15.08 -11.69
N ALA A 262 7.76 -14.51 -12.22
CA ALA A 262 6.59 -14.04 -11.50
C ALA A 262 6.83 -12.82 -10.58
N PHE A 263 7.78 -11.94 -10.90
CA PHE A 263 7.94 -10.65 -10.26
C PHE A 263 7.18 -9.57 -11.01
N PHE A 264 6.55 -8.63 -10.29
CA PHE A 264 5.94 -7.47 -10.92
C PHE A 264 7.02 -6.62 -11.61
N THR A 265 6.80 -6.37 -12.90
CA THR A 265 7.65 -5.54 -13.76
C THR A 265 6.89 -4.37 -14.34
N PHE A 266 5.57 -4.41 -14.25
CA PHE A 266 4.69 -3.31 -14.64
C PHE A 266 3.45 -3.27 -13.75
N ILE A 267 3.10 -2.08 -13.29
CA ILE A 267 1.95 -1.80 -12.43
C ILE A 267 1.14 -0.67 -13.05
N GLY A 268 0.08 -1.02 -13.76
CA GLY A 268 -0.85 -0.06 -14.34
C GLY A 268 -1.78 0.57 -13.31
N GLN A 269 -2.33 1.72 -13.63
CA GLN A 269 -3.38 2.36 -12.85
C GLN A 269 -4.68 1.60 -12.95
N LEU A 270 -5.58 1.81 -12.01
CA LEU A 270 -6.94 1.31 -12.01
C LEU A 270 -7.82 2.20 -12.89
N TYR A 271 -8.54 1.61 -13.80
CA TYR A 271 -9.52 2.22 -14.70
C TYR A 271 -10.92 1.69 -14.42
N THR A 272 -11.94 2.33 -14.94
CA THR A 272 -13.31 1.82 -14.93
C THR A 272 -13.42 0.56 -15.78
N ASP A 273 -14.30 -0.38 -15.43
CA ASP A 273 -14.42 -1.68 -16.13
C ASP A 273 -14.90 -1.56 -17.59
N GLY A 274 -15.61 -0.49 -17.92
CA GLY A 274 -16.09 -0.24 -19.29
C GLY A 274 -15.00 -0.06 -20.34
N ILE A 275 -13.73 0.07 -19.92
CA ILE A 275 -12.57 0.21 -20.82
C ILE A 275 -12.06 -1.16 -21.29
N SER A 276 -11.72 -1.29 -22.57
CA SER A 276 -11.17 -2.53 -23.13
C SER A 276 -9.72 -2.77 -22.67
N ASP A 277 -9.29 -4.04 -22.68
CA ASP A 277 -7.90 -4.40 -22.32
C ASP A 277 -6.89 -3.73 -23.26
N ARG A 278 -7.21 -3.60 -24.54
CA ARG A 278 -6.41 -2.87 -25.52
C ARG A 278 -6.27 -1.39 -25.13
N GLU A 279 -7.36 -0.73 -24.83
CA GLU A 279 -7.37 0.67 -24.47
C GLU A 279 -6.64 0.94 -23.14
N ILE A 280 -6.75 0.02 -22.17
CA ILE A 280 -5.96 0.08 -20.93
C ILE A 280 -4.46 0.02 -21.27
N LEU A 281 -4.06 -0.89 -22.15
CA LEU A 281 -2.67 -1.03 -22.54
C LEU A 281 -2.15 0.25 -23.21
N GLU A 282 -2.91 0.85 -24.11
CA GLU A 282 -2.56 2.11 -24.80
C GLU A 282 -2.40 3.28 -23.80
N ARG A 283 -3.27 3.35 -22.79
CA ARG A 283 -3.29 4.46 -21.80
C ARG A 283 -2.35 4.27 -20.63
N SER A 284 -1.97 3.03 -20.32
CA SER A 284 -1.23 2.68 -19.10
C SER A 284 0.24 3.11 -19.10
N GLY A 285 0.78 3.49 -20.25
CA GLY A 285 2.21 3.73 -20.43
C GLY A 285 3.04 2.46 -20.67
N PHE A 286 2.41 1.29 -20.79
CA PHE A 286 3.08 0.02 -21.06
C PHE A 286 3.92 0.06 -22.33
N LEU A 287 3.43 0.70 -23.39
CA LEU A 287 4.12 0.84 -24.67
C LEU A 287 5.38 1.73 -24.60
N ASN A 288 5.57 2.47 -23.53
CA ASN A 288 6.76 3.30 -23.29
C ASN A 288 7.91 2.57 -22.58
N LEU A 289 7.67 1.29 -22.22
CA LEU A 289 8.70 0.48 -21.56
C LEU A 289 9.87 0.20 -22.52
N PRO A 290 11.11 0.08 -21.99
CA PRO A 290 12.31 -0.10 -22.79
C PRO A 290 12.44 -1.58 -23.27
N PHE A 291 11.59 -1.97 -24.21
CA PHE A 291 11.70 -3.27 -24.89
C PHE A 291 12.94 -3.31 -25.78
N SER A 292 13.55 -4.48 -25.85
CA SER A 292 14.63 -4.78 -26.79
C SER A 292 14.08 -5.44 -28.06
N ASN A 293 14.78 -5.26 -29.18
CA ASN A 293 14.41 -5.98 -30.41
C ASN A 293 14.48 -7.50 -30.21
N GLY A 294 13.42 -8.20 -30.58
CA GLY A 294 13.26 -9.64 -30.35
C GLY A 294 12.63 -10.00 -28.99
N ASP A 295 12.27 -9.03 -28.16
CA ASP A 295 11.45 -9.29 -26.98
C ASP A 295 10.04 -9.76 -27.38
N SER A 296 9.38 -10.48 -26.49
CA SER A 296 7.97 -10.85 -26.68
C SER A 296 7.15 -10.64 -25.41
N VAL A 297 5.87 -10.34 -25.63
CA VAL A 297 4.84 -10.20 -24.61
C VAL A 297 3.98 -11.47 -24.63
N MET A 298 3.69 -12.04 -23.48
CA MET A 298 2.70 -13.12 -23.35
C MET A 298 1.42 -12.56 -22.73
N ALA A 299 0.27 -12.88 -23.32
CA ALA A 299 -1.02 -12.37 -22.87
C ALA A 299 -2.15 -13.40 -23.07
N ASP A 300 -3.35 -13.08 -22.57
CA ASP A 300 -4.54 -13.85 -22.87
C ASP A 300 -5.03 -13.62 -24.30
N LYS A 301 -5.84 -14.52 -24.78
CA LYS A 301 -6.47 -14.49 -26.10
C LYS A 301 -7.25 -13.19 -26.38
N GLY A 302 -7.78 -12.55 -25.32
CA GLY A 302 -8.48 -11.26 -25.43
C GLY A 302 -7.61 -10.07 -25.80
N PHE A 303 -6.29 -10.19 -25.68
CA PHE A 303 -5.35 -9.11 -26.01
C PHE A 303 -5.03 -9.12 -27.53
N THR A 304 -5.85 -8.44 -28.31
CA THR A 304 -5.58 -8.22 -29.75
C THR A 304 -4.77 -6.93 -29.92
N ILE A 305 -3.47 -6.98 -29.62
CA ILE A 305 -2.58 -5.81 -29.49
C ILE A 305 -1.36 -5.86 -30.40
N GLU A 306 -1.26 -6.86 -31.29
CA GLU A 306 -0.08 -7.07 -32.13
C GLU A 306 0.27 -5.85 -33.01
N ASP A 307 -0.75 -5.14 -33.47
CA ASP A 307 -0.62 -3.95 -34.33
C ASP A 307 -0.17 -2.68 -33.59
N ILE A 308 -0.23 -2.66 -32.25
CA ILE A 308 0.18 -1.51 -31.44
C ILE A 308 1.47 -1.76 -30.66
N LEU A 309 1.98 -2.99 -30.65
CA LEU A 309 3.26 -3.27 -30.03
C LEU A 309 4.41 -2.59 -30.78
N LEU A 310 5.50 -2.31 -30.06
CA LEU A 310 6.71 -1.72 -30.63
C LEU A 310 7.28 -2.63 -31.74
N LEU A 311 7.87 -2.01 -32.76
CA LEU A 311 8.52 -2.73 -33.84
C LEU A 311 9.61 -3.67 -33.29
N GLY A 312 9.53 -4.94 -33.69
CA GLY A 312 10.45 -5.98 -33.21
C GLY A 312 10.05 -6.65 -31.90
N VAL A 313 8.89 -6.30 -31.33
CA VAL A 313 8.29 -6.99 -30.18
C VAL A 313 7.16 -7.88 -30.68
N SER A 314 7.17 -9.17 -30.35
CA SER A 314 6.15 -10.13 -30.76
C SER A 314 5.14 -10.43 -29.63
N LEU A 315 3.94 -10.89 -30.04
CA LEU A 315 2.88 -11.28 -29.13
C LEU A 315 2.73 -12.80 -29.06
N ASN A 316 2.71 -13.38 -27.88
CA ASN A 316 2.39 -14.77 -27.62
C ASN A 316 1.03 -14.88 -26.95
N ILE A 317 0.00 -15.26 -27.70
CA ILE A 317 -1.35 -15.52 -27.20
C ILE A 317 -1.81 -16.91 -27.67
N PRO A 318 -2.79 -17.51 -26.98
CA PRO A 318 -3.41 -18.75 -27.47
C PRO A 318 -3.98 -18.58 -28.89
N PRO A 319 -3.78 -19.55 -29.79
CA PRO A 319 -4.27 -19.47 -31.14
C PRO A 319 -5.80 -19.32 -31.22
N PHE A 320 -6.27 -18.62 -32.23
CA PHE A 320 -7.71 -18.48 -32.50
C PHE A 320 -8.25 -19.71 -33.22
N LEU A 321 -9.50 -20.03 -32.93
CA LEU A 321 -10.24 -21.05 -33.65
C LEU A 321 -10.57 -20.58 -35.08
N GLY A 322 -9.75 -20.56 -36.00
CA GLY A 322 -9.97 -20.03 -37.36
C GLY A 322 -11.36 -20.31 -37.94
N MET A 323 -11.47 -20.61 -39.21
CA MET A 323 -12.73 -21.02 -39.88
C MET A 323 -13.07 -22.50 -39.65
N SER A 324 -12.30 -23.22 -38.86
CA SER A 324 -12.51 -24.66 -38.59
C SER A 324 -13.45 -24.87 -37.42
N ASP A 325 -14.29 -25.90 -37.48
CA ASP A 325 -15.21 -26.26 -36.38
C ASP A 325 -14.47 -26.78 -35.12
N GLN A 326 -13.21 -27.18 -35.26
CA GLN A 326 -12.37 -27.69 -34.15
C GLN A 326 -10.94 -27.17 -34.29
N MET A 327 -10.30 -26.99 -33.11
CA MET A 327 -8.88 -26.66 -33.06
C MET A 327 -8.03 -27.83 -33.54
N SER A 328 -6.91 -27.55 -34.23
CA SER A 328 -5.91 -28.56 -34.53
C SER A 328 -5.28 -29.12 -33.20
N ALA A 329 -4.74 -30.33 -33.26
CA ALA A 329 -4.06 -30.90 -32.12
C ALA A 329 -2.85 -30.02 -31.66
N GLU A 330 -2.18 -29.39 -32.62
CA GLU A 330 -1.07 -28.46 -32.39
C GLU A 330 -1.56 -27.19 -31.68
N ASP A 331 -2.69 -26.61 -32.10
CA ASP A 331 -3.27 -25.42 -31.47
C ASP A 331 -3.76 -25.71 -30.05
N VAL A 332 -4.30 -26.91 -29.80
CA VAL A 332 -4.69 -27.35 -28.47
C VAL A 332 -3.47 -27.42 -27.53
N ILE A 333 -2.37 -28.02 -28.01
CA ILE A 333 -1.12 -28.10 -27.25
C ILE A 333 -0.56 -26.71 -26.98
N ALA A 334 -0.49 -25.84 -28.01
CA ALA A 334 -0.02 -24.46 -27.84
C ALA A 334 -0.86 -23.67 -26.83
N THR A 335 -2.19 -23.83 -26.89
CA THR A 335 -3.11 -23.21 -25.93
C THR A 335 -2.84 -23.68 -24.49
N GLN A 336 -2.66 -24.97 -24.28
CA GLN A 336 -2.38 -25.54 -22.96
C GLN A 336 -1.02 -25.06 -22.41
N GLU A 337 0.00 -24.99 -23.25
CA GLU A 337 1.32 -24.49 -22.89
C GLU A 337 1.28 -23.03 -22.44
N ILE A 338 0.71 -22.14 -23.25
CA ILE A 338 0.56 -20.71 -22.90
C ILE A 338 -0.27 -20.57 -21.61
N ALA A 339 -1.37 -21.31 -21.47
CA ALA A 339 -2.19 -21.26 -20.27
C ALA A 339 -1.41 -21.70 -19.02
N SER A 340 -0.58 -22.74 -19.14
CA SER A 340 0.24 -23.24 -18.03
C SER A 340 1.28 -22.20 -17.56
N LEU A 341 1.86 -21.44 -18.47
CA LEU A 341 2.82 -20.39 -18.16
C LEU A 341 2.14 -19.11 -17.65
N ARG A 342 0.96 -18.79 -18.16
CA ARG A 342 0.17 -17.64 -17.69
C ARG A 342 -0.35 -17.78 -16.25
N ILE A 343 -0.44 -18.98 -15.72
CA ILE A 343 -0.83 -19.19 -14.31
C ILE A 343 0.04 -18.39 -13.33
N HIS A 344 1.25 -18.02 -13.71
CA HIS A 344 2.14 -17.20 -12.89
C HIS A 344 1.59 -15.79 -12.65
N VAL A 345 1.00 -15.12 -13.69
CA VAL A 345 0.43 -13.78 -13.51
C VAL A 345 -0.86 -13.85 -12.68
N GLU A 346 -1.68 -14.88 -12.87
CA GLU A 346 -2.86 -15.08 -12.03
C GLU A 346 -2.52 -15.31 -10.57
N ARG A 347 -1.46 -16.09 -10.30
CA ARG A 347 -0.95 -16.31 -8.94
C ARG A 347 -0.39 -15.03 -8.33
N ALA A 348 0.30 -14.19 -9.10
CA ALA A 348 0.84 -12.92 -8.62
C ALA A 348 -0.31 -11.96 -8.26
N THR A 349 -1.29 -11.79 -9.14
CA THR A 349 -2.46 -10.94 -8.90
C THR A 349 -3.31 -11.43 -7.74
N ASN A 350 -3.50 -12.76 -7.61
CA ASN A 350 -4.19 -13.35 -6.46
C ASN A 350 -3.49 -13.07 -5.13
N LYS A 351 -2.17 -12.92 -5.11
CA LYS A 351 -1.45 -12.56 -3.88
C LYS A 351 -1.66 -11.10 -3.50
N VAL A 352 -1.80 -10.19 -4.46
CA VAL A 352 -2.22 -8.80 -4.21
C VAL A 352 -3.64 -8.76 -3.64
N LYS A 353 -4.56 -9.50 -4.21
CA LYS A 353 -5.95 -9.61 -3.73
C LYS A 353 -6.07 -10.24 -2.33
N LYS A 354 -5.03 -10.93 -1.83
CA LYS A 354 -4.97 -11.38 -0.43
C LYS A 354 -4.73 -10.26 0.58
N PHE A 355 -4.37 -9.05 0.14
CA PHE A 355 -4.50 -7.88 0.99
C PHE A 355 -5.98 -7.56 1.14
N ARG A 356 -6.48 -7.65 2.37
CA ARG A 356 -7.93 -7.58 2.63
C ARG A 356 -8.58 -6.26 2.23
N ILE A 357 -7.78 -5.21 2.08
CA ILE A 357 -8.28 -3.95 1.52
C ILE A 357 -8.81 -4.12 0.08
N PHE A 358 -8.29 -5.11 -0.69
CA PHE A 358 -8.70 -5.43 -2.06
C PHE A 358 -9.50 -6.73 -2.20
N ASP A 359 -9.60 -7.52 -1.13
CA ASP A 359 -10.41 -8.75 -1.10
C ASP A 359 -11.92 -8.44 -0.99
N GLY A 360 -12.24 -7.32 -0.34
CA GLY A 360 -13.60 -6.81 -0.18
C GLY A 360 -14.03 -5.82 -1.28
N VAL A 361 -15.09 -5.10 -0.99
CA VAL A 361 -15.61 -4.00 -1.80
C VAL A 361 -14.94 -2.70 -1.37
N ILE A 362 -14.24 -2.03 -2.27
CA ILE A 362 -13.58 -0.75 -2.00
C ILE A 362 -14.63 0.36 -1.88
N PRO A 363 -14.72 1.04 -0.73
CA PRO A 363 -15.68 2.13 -0.54
C PRO A 363 -15.25 3.38 -1.32
N PHE A 364 -16.22 4.20 -1.75
CA PHE A 364 -15.96 5.45 -2.46
C PHE A 364 -15.06 6.41 -1.69
N SER A 365 -15.12 6.39 -0.37
CA SER A 365 -14.24 7.22 0.47
C SER A 365 -12.74 6.99 0.22
N LEU A 366 -12.35 5.87 -0.36
CA LEU A 366 -10.97 5.53 -0.70
C LEU A 366 -10.62 5.76 -2.17
N PHE A 367 -11.57 6.17 -3.02
CA PHE A 367 -11.30 6.36 -4.46
C PHE A 367 -10.21 7.40 -4.73
N GLY A 368 -10.14 8.46 -3.92
CA GLY A 368 -9.10 9.48 -4.06
C GLY A 368 -7.65 8.98 -3.90
N ILE A 369 -7.46 7.80 -3.31
CA ILE A 369 -6.14 7.18 -3.09
C ILE A 369 -6.07 5.72 -3.55
N VAL A 370 -7.08 5.24 -4.29
CA VAL A 370 -7.15 3.82 -4.67
C VAL A 370 -5.98 3.38 -5.54
N ASN A 371 -5.54 4.23 -6.46
CA ASN A 371 -4.38 3.96 -7.30
C ASN A 371 -3.08 3.90 -6.49
N GLN A 372 -2.92 4.79 -5.53
CA GLN A 372 -1.78 4.79 -4.64
C GLN A 372 -1.75 3.53 -3.77
N MET A 373 -2.89 3.14 -3.18
CA MET A 373 -3.00 1.87 -2.43
C MET A 373 -2.68 0.67 -3.30
N TRP A 374 -3.21 0.64 -4.53
CA TRP A 374 -2.98 -0.42 -5.51
C TRP A 374 -1.49 -0.60 -5.81
N SER A 375 -0.79 0.49 -6.12
CA SER A 375 0.64 0.48 -6.40
C SER A 375 1.45 0.08 -5.16
N VAL A 376 1.18 0.69 -4.00
CA VAL A 376 1.90 0.40 -2.74
C VAL A 376 1.81 -1.08 -2.39
N VAL A 377 0.63 -1.69 -2.50
CA VAL A 377 0.45 -3.12 -2.17
C VAL A 377 1.25 -4.02 -3.11
N GLN A 378 1.39 -3.67 -4.39
CA GLN A 378 2.20 -4.44 -5.33
C GLN A 378 3.69 -4.27 -5.08
N TYR A 379 4.15 -3.06 -4.76
CA TYR A 379 5.54 -2.82 -4.37
C TYR A 379 5.92 -3.55 -3.07
N THR A 380 5.04 -3.57 -2.08
CA THR A 380 5.28 -4.21 -0.78
C THR A 380 4.91 -5.69 -0.74
N GLY A 381 4.33 -6.21 -1.82
CA GLY A 381 3.92 -7.61 -1.94
C GLY A 381 5.12 -8.58 -2.03
N PRO A 382 4.91 -9.88 -1.72
CA PRO A 382 5.99 -10.88 -1.64
C PRO A 382 6.65 -11.23 -2.98
N HIS A 383 6.17 -10.68 -4.09
CA HIS A 383 6.69 -10.86 -5.44
C HIS A 383 7.51 -9.67 -5.94
N ASN A 384 7.81 -8.71 -5.10
CA ASN A 384 8.73 -7.65 -5.48
C ASN A 384 10.15 -7.99 -5.03
N GLN A 385 10.85 -8.82 -5.83
CA GLN A 385 12.25 -9.14 -5.57
C GLN A 385 13.14 -7.90 -5.70
N CYS A 386 12.78 -6.94 -6.56
CA CYS A 386 13.50 -5.68 -6.66
C CYS A 386 13.49 -4.93 -5.32
N LEU A 387 12.35 -4.85 -4.64
CA LEU A 387 12.31 -4.24 -3.31
C LEU A 387 13.19 -4.99 -2.31
N ASN A 388 13.16 -6.33 -2.33
CA ASN A 388 14.02 -7.13 -1.46
C ASN A 388 15.50 -6.93 -1.81
N CYS A 389 15.90 -6.93 -3.09
CA CYS A 389 17.27 -6.64 -3.49
C CYS A 389 17.70 -5.23 -3.09
N ILE A 390 16.89 -4.21 -3.37
CA ILE A 390 17.19 -2.82 -3.00
C ILE A 390 17.30 -2.65 -1.49
N ILE A 391 16.40 -3.28 -0.72
CA ILE A 391 16.44 -3.26 0.74
C ILE A 391 17.71 -3.96 1.27
N PHE A 392 18.13 -5.07 0.65
CA PHE A 392 19.37 -5.76 1.03
C PHE A 392 20.62 -4.98 0.60
N GLU A 393 20.65 -4.43 -0.62
CA GLU A 393 21.78 -3.62 -1.12
C GLU A 393 21.94 -2.32 -0.33
N PHE A 394 20.82 -1.71 0.11
CA PHE A 394 20.83 -0.53 0.96
C PHE A 394 21.38 -0.84 2.37
N ASN A 395 21.05 -2.00 2.94
CA ASN A 395 21.56 -2.41 4.25
C ASN A 395 23.05 -2.81 4.21
N ASP A 396 23.53 -3.33 3.06
CA ASP A 396 24.94 -3.69 2.86
C ASP A 396 25.83 -2.49 2.46
N GLY A 397 25.26 -1.29 2.37
CA GLY A 397 25.98 -0.05 2.04
C GLY A 397 26.52 0.01 0.62
N ILE A 398 25.87 -0.70 -0.32
CA ILE A 398 26.29 -0.77 -1.74
C ILE A 398 25.64 0.35 -2.57
N ILE A 399 24.56 0.98 -2.09
CA ILE A 399 23.88 2.16 -2.69
C ILE A 399 23.80 3.30 -1.68
#